data_4d0f5c1dc7791cf5bca433235b344b52
#
_entry.id   4d0f5c1dc7791cf5bca433235b344b52
#
_cell.length_a   1.000
_cell.length_b   1.000
_cell.length_c   1.000
_cell.angle_alpha   90.00
_cell.angle_beta   90.00
_cell.angle_gamma   90.00
#
_symmetry.space_group_name_H-M   'P 1'
#
loop_
_entity.id
_entity.type
_entity.pdbx_description
1 polymer ?
#
loop_
_entity_poly.entity_id
_entity_poly.type
_entity_poly.pdbx_seq_one_letter_code
_entity_poly.pdbx_strand_id
1 'polypeptide(L)'
;MINLVILDIDGVMTDGRKYYNTDGMPFAKTYCDKDFTAIKRLRGAGVKVCFLSGDDTVNQAMAKNRNIDFFYARGKDKVDFIPELIEKYNVTPEHMAYIGDDLFDSSIMKAVEHPFCPADACWEIKRICTSASGYHNVLQSNGGCNAVMEMVGLMLE
;
A
#
# COMPACT_ATOMS: atom_id res chain seq x y z
N MET A 1 -2.83 18.07 2.67
CA MET A 1 -3.64 17.37 1.64
C MET A 1 -2.78 16.29 1.02
N ILE A 2 -3.29 15.05 0.92
CA ILE A 2 -2.57 13.91 0.36
C ILE A 2 -2.65 13.97 -1.17
N ASN A 3 -1.49 13.88 -1.84
CA ASN A 3 -1.35 13.97 -3.29
C ASN A 3 -0.83 12.68 -3.93
N LEU A 4 -0.20 11.79 -3.11
CA LEU A 4 0.27 10.48 -3.53
C LEU A 4 -0.12 9.43 -2.48
N VAL A 5 -0.69 8.34 -2.93
CA VAL A 5 -0.93 7.13 -2.13
C VAL A 5 -0.04 6.01 -2.64
N ILE A 6 0.77 5.46 -1.75
CA ILE A 6 1.66 4.35 -2.00
C ILE A 6 1.07 3.13 -1.32
N LEU A 7 0.81 2.08 -2.08
CA LEU A 7 0.18 0.86 -1.59
C LEU A 7 1.19 -0.29 -1.60
N ASP A 8 1.40 -0.93 -0.46
CA ASP A 8 1.88 -2.31 -0.48
C ASP A 8 0.82 -3.24 -1.10
N ILE A 9 1.21 -4.42 -1.52
CA ILE A 9 0.28 -5.36 -2.16
C ILE A 9 -0.03 -6.55 -1.25
N ASP A 10 0.97 -7.34 -0.89
CA ASP A 10 0.76 -8.55 -0.09
C ASP A 10 0.40 -8.18 1.35
N GLY A 11 -0.79 -8.57 1.80
CA GLY A 11 -1.33 -8.20 3.11
C GLY A 11 -2.10 -6.86 3.14
N VAL A 12 -2.14 -6.13 2.03
CA VAL A 12 -2.90 -4.87 1.87
C VAL A 12 -3.97 -5.01 0.78
N MET A 13 -3.56 -5.16 -0.48
CA MET A 13 -4.44 -5.46 -1.61
C MET A 13 -4.89 -6.93 -1.63
N THR A 14 -4.12 -7.81 -1.01
CA THR A 14 -4.41 -9.22 -0.79
C THR A 14 -4.48 -9.51 0.71
N ASP A 15 -4.91 -10.72 1.06
CA ASP A 15 -4.89 -11.20 2.45
C ASP A 15 -3.52 -11.72 2.91
N GLY A 16 -2.47 -11.53 2.10
CA GLY A 16 -1.11 -12.01 2.36
C GLY A 16 -0.86 -13.47 2.01
N ARG A 17 -1.90 -14.21 1.58
CA ARG A 17 -1.79 -15.63 1.21
C ARG A 17 -1.43 -15.79 -0.26
N LYS A 18 -0.69 -16.85 -0.55
CA LYS A 18 -0.23 -17.20 -1.90
C LYS A 18 -0.52 -18.66 -2.19
N TYR A 19 -0.89 -18.94 -3.42
CA TYR A 19 -0.96 -20.29 -3.94
C TYR A 19 0.35 -20.63 -4.64
N TYR A 20 0.97 -21.74 -4.26
CA TYR A 20 2.23 -22.20 -4.83
C TYR A 20 2.01 -23.41 -5.73
N ASN A 21 2.75 -23.47 -6.85
CA ASN A 21 2.82 -24.67 -7.68
C ASN A 21 3.81 -25.70 -7.08
N THR A 22 3.94 -26.86 -7.74
CA THR A 22 4.83 -27.95 -7.29
C THR A 22 6.31 -27.60 -7.37
N ASP A 23 6.69 -26.56 -8.10
CA ASP A 23 8.07 -26.05 -8.17
C ASP A 23 8.35 -25.01 -7.05
N GLY A 24 7.40 -24.78 -6.16
CA GLY A 24 7.53 -23.83 -5.06
C GLY A 24 7.41 -22.36 -5.50
N MET A 25 6.83 -22.11 -6.68
CA MET A 25 6.62 -20.75 -7.19
C MET A 25 5.19 -20.27 -6.93
N PRO A 26 5.00 -19.04 -6.43
CA PRO A 26 3.67 -18.48 -6.29
C PRO A 26 3.08 -18.22 -7.68
N PHE A 27 1.83 -18.62 -7.89
CA PHE A 27 1.15 -18.49 -9.19
C PHE A 27 -0.20 -17.78 -9.11
N ALA A 28 -0.82 -17.67 -7.94
CA ALA A 28 -2.10 -17.00 -7.75
C ALA A 28 -2.19 -16.31 -6.40
N LYS A 29 -2.93 -15.21 -6.40
CA LYS A 29 -3.34 -14.42 -5.22
C LYS A 29 -4.78 -13.98 -5.40
N THR A 30 -5.44 -13.59 -4.32
CA THR A 30 -6.79 -13.02 -4.37
C THR A 30 -6.77 -11.55 -4.06
N TYR A 31 -7.53 -10.77 -4.83
CA TYR A 31 -7.69 -9.33 -4.69
C TYR A 31 -9.16 -8.97 -4.48
N CYS A 32 -9.42 -7.89 -3.78
CA CYS A 32 -10.78 -7.36 -3.59
C CYS A 32 -11.10 -6.30 -4.64
N ASP A 33 -12.16 -6.49 -5.42
CA ASP A 33 -12.58 -5.52 -6.43
C ASP A 33 -12.94 -4.14 -5.87
N LYS A 34 -13.42 -4.08 -4.63
CA LYS A 34 -13.72 -2.81 -3.96
C LYS A 34 -12.47 -1.98 -3.72
N ASP A 35 -11.32 -2.61 -3.46
CA ASP A 35 -10.04 -1.92 -3.30
C ASP A 35 -9.57 -1.31 -4.63
N PHE A 36 -9.82 -1.97 -5.76
CA PHE A 36 -9.60 -1.35 -7.08
C PHE A 36 -10.57 -0.20 -7.36
N THR A 37 -11.80 -0.29 -6.90
CA THR A 37 -12.76 0.84 -6.97
C THR A 37 -12.25 2.02 -6.15
N ALA A 38 -11.66 1.78 -4.99
CA ALA A 38 -11.04 2.82 -4.16
C ALA A 38 -9.91 3.53 -4.90
N ILE A 39 -9.04 2.80 -5.59
CA ILE A 39 -7.98 3.36 -6.43
C ILE A 39 -8.56 4.27 -7.53
N LYS A 40 -9.67 3.86 -8.16
CA LYS A 40 -10.36 4.71 -9.15
C LYS A 40 -10.89 6.00 -8.53
N ARG A 41 -11.44 5.94 -7.30
CA ARG A 41 -11.90 7.12 -6.56
C ARG A 41 -10.74 8.09 -6.28
N LEU A 42 -9.59 7.59 -5.81
CA LEU A 42 -8.40 8.43 -5.60
C LEU A 42 -7.97 9.15 -6.88
N ARG A 43 -7.87 8.40 -7.98
CA ARG A 43 -7.51 8.98 -9.28
C ARG A 43 -8.52 10.02 -9.76
N GLY A 44 -9.80 9.77 -9.58
CA GLY A 44 -10.87 10.71 -9.88
C GLY A 44 -10.80 11.99 -9.05
N ALA A 45 -10.26 11.92 -7.83
CA ALA A 45 -10.00 13.05 -6.96
C ALA A 45 -8.65 13.75 -7.23
N GLY A 46 -7.90 13.33 -8.27
CA GLY A 46 -6.61 13.89 -8.62
C GLY A 46 -5.42 13.39 -7.80
N VAL A 47 -5.64 12.38 -6.95
CA VAL A 47 -4.57 11.75 -6.14
C VAL A 47 -3.83 10.72 -6.98
N LYS A 48 -2.51 10.79 -6.99
CA LYS A 48 -1.64 9.82 -7.66
C LYS A 48 -1.55 8.54 -6.83
N VAL A 49 -1.42 7.39 -7.51
CA VAL A 49 -1.35 6.08 -6.85
C VAL A 49 -0.26 5.23 -7.48
N CYS A 50 0.53 4.55 -6.65
CA CYS A 50 1.49 3.55 -7.09
C CYS A 50 1.54 2.36 -6.12
N PHE A 51 2.08 1.25 -6.61
CA PHE A 51 2.41 0.09 -5.81
C PHE A 51 3.90 0.04 -5.49
N LEU A 52 4.24 -0.40 -4.28
CA LEU A 52 5.61 -0.65 -3.83
C LEU A 52 5.65 -2.00 -3.11
N SER A 53 6.19 -3.03 -3.76
CA SER A 53 6.14 -4.41 -3.28
C SER A 53 7.46 -5.14 -3.47
N GLY A 54 7.78 -6.03 -2.53
CA GLY A 54 8.93 -6.92 -2.60
C GLY A 54 8.71 -8.20 -3.43
N ASP A 55 7.50 -8.41 -3.96
CA ASP A 55 7.14 -9.54 -4.81
C ASP A 55 6.61 -9.04 -6.16
N ASP A 56 7.20 -9.49 -7.26
CA ASP A 56 6.86 -9.06 -8.61
C ASP A 56 6.05 -10.10 -9.42
N THR A 57 5.89 -11.33 -8.92
CA THR A 57 5.37 -12.45 -9.71
C THR A 57 3.97 -12.20 -10.27
N VAL A 58 2.94 -12.18 -9.41
CA VAL A 58 1.57 -11.85 -9.80
C VAL A 58 1.36 -10.33 -9.77
N ASN A 59 2.02 -9.66 -8.84
CA ASN A 59 1.79 -8.25 -8.52
C ASN A 59 2.11 -7.31 -9.68
N GLN A 60 3.23 -7.52 -10.38
CA GLN A 60 3.62 -6.69 -11.51
C GLN A 60 2.64 -6.83 -12.70
N ALA A 61 2.21 -8.04 -13.00
CA ALA A 61 1.23 -8.28 -14.07
C ALA A 61 -0.13 -7.64 -13.74
N MET A 62 -0.57 -7.73 -12.48
CA MET A 62 -1.78 -7.07 -11.99
C MET A 62 -1.68 -5.54 -12.11
N ALA A 63 -0.58 -4.95 -11.65
CA ALA A 63 -0.34 -3.52 -11.74
C ALA A 63 -0.35 -3.01 -13.19
N LYS A 64 0.32 -3.74 -14.10
CA LYS A 64 0.32 -3.45 -15.52
C LYS A 64 -1.08 -3.51 -16.13
N ASN A 65 -1.86 -4.54 -15.80
CA ASN A 65 -3.25 -4.67 -16.26
C ASN A 65 -4.12 -3.49 -15.80
N ARG A 66 -3.87 -2.96 -14.61
CA ARG A 66 -4.61 -1.83 -14.02
C ARG A 66 -4.04 -0.46 -14.39
N ASN A 67 -2.95 -0.42 -15.15
CA ASN A 67 -2.23 0.81 -15.50
C ASN A 67 -1.85 1.62 -14.24
N ILE A 68 -1.22 0.94 -13.28
CA ILE A 68 -0.71 1.53 -12.05
C ILE A 68 0.80 1.32 -12.01
N ASP A 69 1.55 2.35 -11.67
CA ASP A 69 3.01 2.27 -11.53
C ASP A 69 3.37 1.24 -10.45
N PHE A 70 4.39 0.43 -10.73
CA PHE A 70 4.88 -0.62 -9.85
C PHE A 70 6.37 -0.42 -9.57
N PHE A 71 6.71 -0.33 -8.29
CA PHE A 71 8.09 -0.24 -7.81
C PHE A 71 8.45 -1.55 -7.13
N TYR A 72 9.54 -2.17 -7.58
CA TYR A 72 10.01 -3.46 -7.08
C TYR A 72 11.07 -3.29 -6.00
N ALA A 73 10.71 -3.64 -4.77
CA ALA A 73 11.52 -3.36 -3.58
C ALA A 73 12.32 -4.57 -3.05
N ARG A 74 12.37 -5.69 -3.79
CA ARG A 74 13.11 -6.87 -3.31
C ARG A 74 14.59 -6.57 -3.16
N GLY A 75 15.12 -6.84 -1.95
CA GLY A 75 16.52 -6.59 -1.63
C GLY A 75 16.86 -5.12 -1.38
N LYS A 76 15.86 -4.24 -1.31
CA LYS A 76 16.01 -2.81 -0.97
C LYS A 76 15.10 -2.47 0.19
N ASP A 77 15.49 -1.47 0.98
CA ASP A 77 14.59 -0.88 1.95
C ASP A 77 13.55 -0.01 1.24
N LYS A 78 12.28 -0.13 1.61
CA LYS A 78 11.21 0.64 0.95
C LYS A 78 11.37 2.15 1.10
N VAL A 79 11.98 2.63 2.17
CA VAL A 79 12.29 4.06 2.35
C VAL A 79 13.24 4.61 1.29
N ASP A 80 14.10 3.78 0.73
CA ASP A 80 15.07 4.18 -0.31
C ASP A 80 14.39 4.62 -1.63
N PHE A 81 13.10 4.33 -1.79
CA PHE A 81 12.31 4.78 -2.94
C PHE A 81 11.77 6.21 -2.80
N ILE A 82 11.83 6.83 -1.61
CA ILE A 82 11.31 8.19 -1.40
C ILE A 82 11.88 9.21 -2.38
N PRO A 83 13.21 9.28 -2.64
CA PRO A 83 13.75 10.22 -3.62
C PRO A 83 13.18 10.04 -5.04
N GLU A 84 13.06 8.79 -5.51
CA GLU A 84 12.49 8.47 -6.81
C GLU A 84 11.00 8.86 -6.89
N LEU A 85 10.24 8.62 -5.82
CA LEU A 85 8.83 8.99 -5.73
C LEU A 85 8.64 10.51 -5.75
N ILE A 86 9.50 11.26 -5.04
CA ILE A 86 9.51 12.73 -5.06
C ILE A 86 9.74 13.23 -6.49
N GLU A 87 10.77 12.73 -7.15
CA GLU A 87 11.13 13.13 -8.51
C GLU A 87 10.02 12.81 -9.50
N LYS A 88 9.51 11.57 -9.48
CA LYS A 88 8.49 11.10 -10.43
C LYS A 88 7.15 11.81 -10.29
N TYR A 89 6.70 12.02 -9.04
CA TYR A 89 5.35 12.53 -8.78
C TYR A 89 5.32 14.00 -8.40
N ASN A 90 6.46 14.62 -8.16
CA ASN A 90 6.59 15.98 -7.65
C ASN A 90 5.76 16.20 -6.37
N VAL A 91 5.94 15.30 -5.39
CA VAL A 91 5.22 15.26 -4.11
C VAL A 91 6.21 15.03 -2.98
N THR A 92 6.15 15.85 -1.93
CA THR A 92 7.00 15.67 -0.74
C THR A 92 6.36 14.71 0.29
N PRO A 93 7.13 14.12 1.24
CA PRO A 93 6.63 13.15 2.21
C PRO A 93 5.42 13.62 3.03
N GLU A 94 5.28 14.94 3.26
CA GLU A 94 4.15 15.54 3.99
C GLU A 94 2.82 15.39 3.22
N HIS A 95 2.88 15.09 1.94
CA HIS A 95 1.72 14.88 1.07
C HIS A 95 1.60 13.43 0.59
N MET A 96 2.36 12.51 1.20
CA MET A 96 2.31 11.09 0.91
C MET A 96 1.54 10.33 1.98
N ALA A 97 0.69 9.41 1.55
CA ALA A 97 0.16 8.34 2.38
C ALA A 97 0.77 7.00 1.95
N TYR A 98 1.02 6.15 2.93
CA TYR A 98 1.46 4.78 2.73
C TYR A 98 0.57 3.82 3.51
N ILE A 99 0.15 2.72 2.89
CA ILE A 99 -0.49 1.62 3.60
C ILE A 99 0.36 0.36 3.50
N GLY A 100 0.67 -0.24 4.64
CA GLY A 100 1.47 -1.46 4.77
C GLY A 100 1.04 -2.30 5.96
N ASP A 101 1.46 -3.56 6.02
CA ASP A 101 1.03 -4.54 7.02
C ASP A 101 2.16 -5.22 7.77
N ASP A 102 3.38 -5.25 7.22
CA ASP A 102 4.49 -6.06 7.74
C ASP A 102 5.74 -5.22 8.06
N LEU A 103 6.69 -5.83 8.73
CA LEU A 103 7.92 -5.18 9.22
C LEU A 103 8.71 -4.47 8.12
N PHE A 104 8.68 -5.00 6.90
CA PHE A 104 9.33 -4.39 5.72
C PHE A 104 8.75 -3.03 5.32
N ASP A 105 7.58 -2.67 5.86
CA ASP A 105 6.94 -1.37 5.61
C ASP A 105 7.35 -0.30 6.65
N SER A 106 7.94 -0.73 7.76
CA SER A 106 8.20 0.13 8.92
C SER A 106 9.01 1.38 8.58
N SER A 107 10.04 1.26 7.75
CA SER A 107 10.94 2.36 7.41
C SER A 107 10.23 3.47 6.62
N ILE A 108 9.53 3.11 5.55
CA ILE A 108 8.80 4.08 4.72
C ILE A 108 7.60 4.67 5.46
N MET A 109 6.90 3.87 6.29
CA MET A 109 5.77 4.36 7.08
C MET A 109 6.17 5.43 8.10
N LYS A 110 7.41 5.38 8.61
CA LYS A 110 7.97 6.43 9.48
C LYS A 110 8.43 7.67 8.73
N ALA A 111 8.64 7.56 7.42
CA ALA A 111 9.15 8.64 6.58
C ALA A 111 8.03 9.46 5.91
N VAL A 112 6.82 8.92 5.79
CA VAL A 112 5.65 9.63 5.26
C VAL A 112 4.79 10.21 6.39
N GLU A 113 4.04 11.26 6.10
CA GLU A 113 3.18 11.91 7.10
C GLU A 113 1.92 11.10 7.43
N HIS A 114 1.41 10.32 6.47
CA HIS A 114 0.12 9.63 6.60
C HIS A 114 0.27 8.10 6.47
N PRO A 115 0.82 7.41 7.50
CA PRO A 115 0.87 5.94 7.48
C PRO A 115 -0.50 5.34 7.87
N PHE A 116 -0.90 4.29 7.16
CA PHE A 116 -2.09 3.48 7.42
C PHE A 116 -1.74 2.00 7.48
N CYS A 117 -2.53 1.20 8.17
CA CYS A 117 -2.39 -0.25 8.12
C CYS A 117 -3.75 -0.96 8.27
N PRO A 118 -3.90 -2.17 7.67
CA PRO A 118 -5.07 -3.00 7.88
C PRO A 118 -5.20 -3.47 9.34
N ALA A 119 -6.40 -3.95 9.71
CA ALA A 119 -6.69 -4.47 11.05
C ALA A 119 -5.82 -5.67 11.43
N ASP A 120 -5.41 -6.47 10.46
CA ASP A 120 -4.58 -7.67 10.64
C ASP A 120 -3.07 -7.44 10.42
N ALA A 121 -2.64 -6.18 10.31
CA ALA A 121 -1.22 -5.84 10.26
C ALA A 121 -0.48 -6.29 11.54
N CYS A 122 0.83 -6.52 11.43
CA CYS A 122 1.63 -6.90 12.58
C CYS A 122 1.66 -5.78 13.64
N TRP A 123 1.92 -6.17 14.89
CA TRP A 123 1.84 -5.27 16.05
C TRP A 123 2.71 -4.01 15.92
N GLU A 124 3.92 -4.15 15.42
CA GLU A 124 4.89 -3.07 15.27
C GLU A 124 4.38 -2.01 14.28
N ILE A 125 3.73 -2.44 13.22
CA ILE A 125 3.13 -1.55 12.20
C ILE A 125 1.93 -0.80 12.79
N LYS A 126 1.07 -1.49 13.53
CA LYS A 126 -0.05 -0.83 14.23
C LYS A 126 0.42 0.28 15.16
N ARG A 127 1.54 0.08 15.87
CA ARG A 127 2.12 1.10 16.73
C ARG A 127 2.55 2.37 15.98
N ILE A 128 3.08 2.23 14.77
CA ILE A 128 3.42 3.37 13.92
C ILE A 128 2.16 4.17 13.56
N CYS A 129 1.10 3.49 13.17
CA CYS A 129 -0.16 4.11 12.77
C CYS A 129 -0.90 4.76 13.94
N THR A 130 -0.77 4.26 15.16
CA THR A 130 -1.40 4.84 16.35
C THR A 130 -0.67 6.06 16.89
N SER A 131 0.65 6.19 16.67
CA SER A 131 1.47 7.31 17.14
C SER A 131 1.46 8.52 16.20
N ALA A 132 1.04 8.33 14.96
CA ALA A 132 1.00 9.39 13.94
C ALA A 132 -0.27 10.23 14.11
N SER A 133 -0.11 11.49 14.54
CA SER A 133 -1.09 12.60 14.44
C SER A 133 -2.47 12.44 15.09
N GLY A 134 -2.68 11.55 16.04
CA GLY A 134 -3.96 11.46 16.79
C GLY A 134 -5.14 10.87 16.00
N TYR A 135 -4.96 10.48 14.75
CA TYR A 135 -5.92 9.70 13.97
C TYR A 135 -5.62 8.22 14.12
N HIS A 136 -6.67 7.41 14.31
CA HIS A 136 -6.56 5.96 14.31
C HIS A 136 -6.41 5.46 12.86
N ASN A 137 -5.19 5.51 12.34
CA ASN A 137 -4.88 5.03 10.99
C ASN A 137 -4.72 3.50 10.93
N VAL A 138 -5.04 2.81 12.03
CA VAL A 138 -5.28 1.36 12.03
C VAL A 138 -6.71 1.14 11.57
N LEU A 139 -6.88 0.58 10.39
CA LEU A 139 -8.18 0.35 9.78
C LEU A 139 -8.95 -0.78 10.51
N GLN A 140 -10.25 -0.84 10.32
CA GLN A 140 -11.08 -1.93 10.83
C GLN A 140 -11.12 -3.11 9.87
N SER A 141 -10.89 -2.87 8.58
CA SER A 141 -10.85 -3.88 7.53
C SER A 141 -9.49 -4.57 7.45
N ASN A 142 -9.51 -5.89 7.22
CA ASN A 142 -8.30 -6.67 6.98
C ASN A 142 -7.76 -6.43 5.55
N GLY A 143 -6.47 -6.72 5.34
CA GLY A 143 -5.87 -6.71 4.02
C GLY A 143 -6.62 -7.63 3.05
N GLY A 144 -6.78 -7.20 1.80
CA GLY A 144 -7.56 -7.90 0.79
C GLY A 144 -9.07 -7.98 1.05
N CYS A 145 -9.56 -7.22 2.04
CA CYS A 145 -10.96 -7.22 2.46
C CYS A 145 -11.47 -5.80 2.72
N ASN A 146 -11.40 -4.93 1.73
CA ASN A 146 -11.81 -3.52 1.75
C ASN A 146 -10.89 -2.56 2.52
N ALA A 147 -9.68 -2.93 2.89
CA ALA A 147 -8.78 -2.05 3.64
C ALA A 147 -8.48 -0.75 2.86
N VAL A 148 -8.17 -0.85 1.57
CA VAL A 148 -7.91 0.34 0.75
C VAL A 148 -9.19 1.16 0.54
N MET A 149 -10.35 0.52 0.40
CA MET A 149 -11.63 1.22 0.30
C MET A 149 -11.94 2.01 1.57
N GLU A 150 -11.70 1.44 2.74
CA GLU A 150 -11.89 2.14 4.03
C GLU A 150 -10.94 3.32 4.16
N MET A 151 -9.65 3.13 3.90
CA MET A 151 -8.66 4.21 3.92
C MET A 151 -9.07 5.37 3.03
N VAL A 152 -9.49 5.09 1.80
CA VAL A 152 -9.91 6.11 0.83
C VAL A 152 -11.19 6.82 1.29
N GLY A 153 -12.11 6.12 1.94
CA GLY A 153 -13.27 6.73 2.59
C GLY A 153 -12.83 7.81 3.60
N LEU A 154 -11.94 7.44 4.52
CA LEU A 154 -11.40 8.36 5.54
C LEU A 154 -10.62 9.55 4.96
N MET A 155 -9.94 9.35 3.83
CA MET A 155 -9.14 10.40 3.18
C MET A 155 -9.97 11.43 2.39
N LEU A 156 -11.10 11.01 1.83
CA LEU A 156 -11.92 11.82 0.92
C LEU A 156 -13.19 12.41 1.58
N GLU A 157 -13.39 12.15 2.88
CA GLU A 157 -14.42 12.83 3.70
C GLU A 157 -13.96 14.24 4.09
#